data_0109524668ab9c5f8d4abad9c4fca319
#
_entry.id   0109524668ab9c5f8d4abad9c4fca319
#
_cell.length_a   1.000
_cell.length_b   1.000
_cell.length_c   1.000
_cell.angle_alpha   90.00
_cell.angle_beta   90.00
_cell.angle_gamma   90.00
#
_symmetry.space_group_name_H-M   'P 1'
#
loop_
_entity.id
_entity.type
_entity.pdbx_description
1 polymer ?
#
loop_
_entity_poly.entity_id
_entity_poly.type
_entity_poly.pdbx_seq_one_letter_code
_entity_poly.pdbx_strand_id
1 'polypeptide(L)'
;MTLARTPVREKAKYFCKHLKAEKPDYNYLRELFRHIRKNLDVEVKSGKERKLPYVPTEEEINKFYNTVWKSRNMKHIVMIKTLLYTGVRVSELVNIKISDIDLDNCQIKVVQGKGKKDRIVPFPNSFKEILAVHVENAKKNKIIYLFESSWKKQYTDRGIRKILMKRTFIKLCQTGKNNFSIKKNY
;
A
#
# COMPACT_ATOMS: atom_id res chain seq x y z
N MET A 1 -47.27 9.29 -5.66
CA MET A 1 -46.51 10.51 -5.31
C MET A 1 -45.29 10.13 -4.51
N THR A 2 -44.09 10.27 -5.04
CA THR A 2 -42.84 10.06 -4.30
C THR A 2 -42.54 11.30 -3.49
N LEU A 3 -42.63 11.20 -2.17
CA LEU A 3 -42.23 12.27 -1.25
C LEU A 3 -40.77 12.66 -1.46
N ALA A 4 -40.50 13.96 -1.51
CA ALA A 4 -39.13 14.47 -1.59
C ALA A 4 -38.29 13.96 -0.39
N ARG A 5 -37.11 13.42 -0.65
CA ARG A 5 -36.22 12.89 0.41
C ARG A 5 -35.67 14.04 1.25
N THR A 6 -35.87 13.98 2.55
CA THR A 6 -35.19 14.87 3.50
C THR A 6 -33.66 14.67 3.41
N PRO A 7 -32.84 15.75 3.46
CA PRO A 7 -31.40 15.64 3.47
C PRO A 7 -30.90 14.66 4.55
N VAL A 8 -29.99 13.76 4.19
CA VAL A 8 -29.49 12.70 5.08
C VAL A 8 -28.97 13.25 6.41
N ARG A 9 -28.31 14.41 6.37
CA ARG A 9 -27.75 15.07 7.57
C ARG A 9 -28.84 15.48 8.57
N GLU A 10 -29.96 15.97 8.10
CA GLU A 10 -31.09 16.37 8.95
C GLU A 10 -31.78 15.14 9.57
N LYS A 11 -32.02 14.12 8.74
CA LYS A 11 -32.57 12.86 9.19
C LYS A 11 -31.65 12.19 10.24
N ALA A 12 -30.33 12.22 10.01
CA ALA A 12 -29.36 11.72 10.98
C ALA A 12 -29.44 12.49 12.32
N LYS A 13 -29.53 13.82 12.30
CA LYS A 13 -29.71 14.62 13.52
C LYS A 13 -30.98 14.22 14.29
N TYR A 14 -32.09 14.00 13.60
CA TYR A 14 -33.32 13.54 14.18
C TYR A 14 -33.13 12.19 14.90
N PHE A 15 -32.54 11.18 14.23
CA PHE A 15 -32.29 9.89 14.87
C PHE A 15 -31.29 9.98 16.03
N CYS A 16 -30.23 10.79 15.90
CA CYS A 16 -29.29 11.00 17.01
C CYS A 16 -29.95 11.58 18.25
N LYS A 17 -30.97 12.45 18.10
CA LYS A 17 -31.72 13.02 19.23
C LYS A 17 -32.43 11.93 20.05
N HIS A 18 -32.99 10.92 19.37
CA HIS A 18 -33.66 9.79 20.05
C HIS A 18 -32.69 8.78 20.63
N LEU A 19 -31.60 8.47 19.91
CA LEU A 19 -30.63 7.47 20.35
C LEU A 19 -29.67 7.96 21.45
N LYS A 20 -29.55 9.29 21.64
CA LYS A 20 -28.56 9.85 22.56
C LYS A 20 -28.83 9.42 24.04
N ALA A 21 -30.08 9.23 24.42
CA ALA A 21 -30.46 8.78 25.76
C ALA A 21 -29.99 7.34 26.06
N GLU A 22 -29.91 6.49 25.02
CA GLU A 22 -29.56 5.07 25.15
C GLU A 22 -28.03 4.85 25.17
N LYS A 23 -27.21 5.90 24.96
CA LYS A 23 -25.74 5.83 24.91
C LYS A 23 -25.22 4.66 24.04
N PRO A 24 -25.67 4.54 22.78
CA PRO A 24 -25.38 3.38 21.94
C PRO A 24 -23.88 3.24 21.64
N ASP A 25 -23.39 2.01 21.72
CA ASP A 25 -22.05 1.67 21.26
C ASP A 25 -22.02 1.43 19.73
N TYR A 26 -20.82 1.20 19.20
CA TYR A 26 -20.62 0.95 17.76
C TYR A 26 -21.36 -0.31 17.28
N ASN A 27 -21.36 -1.39 18.07
CA ASN A 27 -21.99 -2.65 17.68
C ASN A 27 -23.52 -2.51 17.64
N TYR A 28 -24.09 -1.87 18.64
CA TYR A 28 -25.51 -1.55 18.67
C TYR A 28 -25.94 -0.74 17.43
N LEU A 29 -25.23 0.34 17.11
CA LEU A 29 -25.54 1.16 15.93
C LEU A 29 -25.43 0.36 14.63
N ARG A 30 -24.41 -0.51 14.50
CA ARG A 30 -24.23 -1.36 13.33
C ARG A 30 -25.42 -2.30 13.13
N GLU A 31 -25.87 -2.96 14.21
CA GLU A 31 -27.03 -3.86 14.18
C GLU A 31 -28.33 -3.10 13.91
N LEU A 32 -28.54 -1.96 14.57
CA LEU A 32 -29.69 -1.09 14.34
C LEU A 32 -29.80 -0.71 12.85
N PHE A 33 -28.72 -0.26 12.22
CA PHE A 33 -28.74 0.08 10.80
C PHE A 33 -28.92 -1.15 9.90
N ARG A 34 -28.50 -2.34 10.33
CA ARG A 34 -28.78 -3.59 9.62
C ARG A 34 -30.28 -3.87 9.61
N HIS A 35 -30.94 -3.77 10.76
CA HIS A 35 -32.38 -3.97 10.89
C HIS A 35 -33.20 -2.92 10.15
N ILE A 36 -32.81 -1.65 10.22
CA ILE A 36 -33.46 -0.57 9.44
C ILE A 36 -33.42 -0.89 7.95
N ARG A 37 -32.27 -1.31 7.40
CA ARG A 37 -32.17 -1.70 5.99
C ARG A 37 -33.07 -2.88 5.64
N LYS A 38 -33.13 -3.88 6.50
CA LYS A 38 -33.98 -5.06 6.31
C LYS A 38 -35.47 -4.66 6.30
N ASN A 39 -35.88 -3.83 7.26
CA ASN A 39 -37.28 -3.39 7.36
C ASN A 39 -37.73 -2.46 6.23
N LEU A 40 -36.79 -1.79 5.59
CA LEU A 40 -37.05 -0.90 4.44
C LEU A 40 -36.81 -1.60 3.09
N ASP A 41 -36.56 -2.92 3.08
CA ASP A 41 -36.24 -3.72 1.87
C ASP A 41 -35.11 -3.08 1.01
N VAL A 42 -34.16 -2.42 1.71
CA VAL A 42 -33.01 -1.81 1.02
C VAL A 42 -31.93 -2.86 0.81
N GLU A 43 -31.84 -3.38 -0.39
CA GLU A 43 -30.72 -4.24 -0.77
C GLU A 43 -29.40 -3.47 -0.73
N VAL A 44 -28.41 -4.03 -0.04
CA VAL A 44 -27.04 -3.57 -0.15
C VAL A 44 -26.52 -4.10 -1.48
N LYS A 45 -26.49 -3.23 -2.51
CA LYS A 45 -25.83 -3.58 -3.75
C LYS A 45 -24.42 -4.03 -3.40
N SER A 46 -24.16 -5.32 -3.55
CA SER A 46 -22.81 -5.87 -3.40
C SER A 46 -21.90 -5.02 -4.27
N GLY A 47 -20.81 -4.51 -3.66
CA GLY A 47 -19.89 -3.64 -4.38
C GLY A 47 -19.47 -4.30 -5.69
N LYS A 48 -19.12 -3.49 -6.68
CA LYS A 48 -18.66 -3.92 -8.01
C LYS A 48 -17.85 -5.21 -7.89
N GLU A 49 -18.19 -6.21 -8.71
CA GLU A 49 -17.43 -7.44 -8.82
C GLU A 49 -15.94 -7.15 -8.73
N ARG A 50 -15.28 -7.68 -7.73
CA ARG A 50 -13.84 -7.50 -7.57
C ARG A 50 -13.15 -8.39 -8.58
N LYS A 51 -12.85 -7.83 -9.74
CA LYS A 51 -11.97 -8.52 -10.69
C LYS A 51 -10.64 -8.80 -10.01
N LEU A 52 -10.16 -10.03 -10.19
CA LEU A 52 -8.82 -10.39 -9.71
C LEU A 52 -7.81 -9.38 -10.28
N PRO A 53 -6.87 -8.89 -9.46
CA PRO A 53 -5.82 -8.03 -9.96
C PRO A 53 -4.97 -8.79 -10.98
N TYR A 54 -4.47 -8.07 -11.97
CA TYR A 54 -3.50 -8.62 -12.90
C TYR A 54 -2.24 -9.08 -12.16
N VAL A 55 -1.85 -10.33 -12.37
CA VAL A 55 -0.60 -10.90 -11.85
C VAL A 55 0.40 -10.95 -13.03
N PRO A 56 1.52 -10.21 -12.96
CA PRO A 56 2.51 -10.24 -14.03
C PRO A 56 3.17 -11.62 -14.14
N THR A 57 3.52 -12.02 -15.35
CA THR A 57 4.28 -13.24 -15.61
C THR A 57 5.73 -13.10 -15.14
N GLU A 58 6.40 -14.23 -14.94
CA GLU A 58 7.82 -14.24 -14.58
C GLU A 58 8.69 -13.50 -15.59
N GLU A 59 8.40 -13.66 -16.88
CA GLU A 59 9.09 -12.94 -17.95
C GLU A 59 8.91 -11.42 -17.83
N GLU A 60 7.73 -10.96 -17.49
CA GLU A 60 7.46 -9.53 -17.29
C GLU A 60 8.19 -8.97 -16.08
N ILE A 61 8.24 -9.75 -14.99
CA ILE A 61 9.02 -9.41 -13.78
C ILE A 61 10.51 -9.31 -14.13
N ASN A 62 11.06 -10.30 -14.82
CA ASN A 62 12.47 -10.32 -15.24
C ASN A 62 12.78 -9.17 -16.18
N LYS A 63 11.93 -8.91 -17.11
CA LYS A 63 12.05 -7.76 -18.00
C LYS A 63 12.04 -6.44 -17.23
N PHE A 64 11.12 -6.23 -16.31
CA PHE A 64 11.08 -5.06 -15.43
C PHE A 64 12.37 -4.91 -14.62
N TYR A 65 12.83 -6.00 -14.03
CA TYR A 65 14.04 -6.06 -13.25
C TYR A 65 15.27 -5.64 -14.05
N ASN A 66 15.43 -6.17 -15.27
CA ASN A 66 16.52 -5.80 -16.17
C ASN A 66 16.50 -4.30 -16.52
N THR A 67 15.32 -3.70 -16.66
CA THR A 67 15.18 -2.27 -16.92
C THR A 67 15.63 -1.43 -15.72
N VAL A 68 15.30 -1.89 -14.52
CA VAL A 68 15.74 -1.24 -13.28
C VAL A 68 17.25 -1.36 -13.11
N TRP A 69 17.81 -2.54 -13.37
CA TRP A 69 19.25 -2.79 -13.30
C TRP A 69 20.05 -1.92 -14.26
N LYS A 70 19.60 -1.80 -15.51
CA LYS A 70 20.22 -0.92 -16.53
C LYS A 70 20.27 0.56 -16.10
N SER A 71 19.40 0.99 -15.18
CA SER A 71 19.43 2.37 -14.68
C SER A 71 20.60 2.68 -13.75
N ARG A 72 21.36 1.67 -13.30
CA ARG A 72 22.49 1.76 -12.37
C ARG A 72 22.18 2.51 -11.06
N ASN A 73 20.92 2.69 -10.73
CA ASN A 73 20.52 3.34 -9.48
C ASN A 73 20.36 2.29 -8.38
N MET A 74 21.41 2.07 -7.59
CA MET A 74 21.45 1.05 -6.54
C MET A 74 20.30 1.21 -5.52
N LYS A 75 19.96 2.44 -5.14
CA LYS A 75 18.84 2.70 -4.22
C LYS A 75 17.52 2.15 -4.78
N HIS A 76 17.24 2.38 -6.06
CA HIS A 76 16.01 1.86 -6.70
C HIS A 76 16.05 0.35 -6.85
N ILE A 77 17.22 -0.23 -7.13
CA ILE A 77 17.39 -1.69 -7.23
C ILE A 77 17.09 -2.34 -5.89
N VAL A 78 17.68 -1.86 -4.79
CA VAL A 78 17.44 -2.38 -3.44
C VAL A 78 15.97 -2.21 -3.06
N MET A 79 15.37 -1.04 -3.34
CA MET A 79 13.96 -0.76 -3.06
C MET A 79 13.01 -1.77 -3.73
N ILE A 80 13.24 -2.04 -5.02
CA ILE A 80 12.40 -2.95 -5.80
C ILE A 80 12.62 -4.40 -5.35
N LYS A 81 13.88 -4.79 -5.09
CA LYS A 81 14.18 -6.12 -4.53
C LYS A 81 13.52 -6.32 -3.18
N THR A 82 13.56 -5.31 -2.30
CA THR A 82 12.86 -5.38 -1.01
C THR A 82 11.37 -5.66 -1.21
N LEU A 83 10.69 -4.91 -2.10
CA LEU A 83 9.27 -5.15 -2.38
C LEU A 83 8.99 -6.55 -2.94
N LEU A 84 9.81 -7.01 -3.88
CA LEU A 84 9.62 -8.32 -4.54
C LEU A 84 9.86 -9.50 -3.59
N TYR A 85 10.94 -9.44 -2.79
CA TYR A 85 11.32 -10.56 -1.95
C TYR A 85 10.55 -10.63 -0.63
N THR A 86 10.11 -9.49 -0.10
CA THR A 86 9.45 -9.44 1.22
C THR A 86 7.93 -9.27 1.14
N GLY A 87 7.41 -8.85 0.01
CA GLY A 87 5.97 -8.57 -0.15
C GLY A 87 5.44 -7.47 0.78
N VAL A 88 6.31 -6.62 1.33
CA VAL A 88 5.89 -5.48 2.17
C VAL A 88 5.10 -4.48 1.35
N ARG A 89 4.13 -3.81 1.98
CA ARG A 89 3.37 -2.75 1.32
C ARG A 89 4.24 -1.52 1.10
N VAL A 90 3.91 -0.73 0.08
CA VAL A 90 4.62 0.53 -0.18
C VAL A 90 4.61 1.45 1.04
N SER A 91 3.49 1.55 1.75
CA SER A 91 3.38 2.33 2.99
C SER A 91 4.23 1.77 4.15
N GLU A 92 4.45 0.47 4.19
CA GLU A 92 5.35 -0.17 5.16
C GLU A 92 6.80 0.05 4.77
N LEU A 93 7.13 -0.10 3.47
CA LEU A 93 8.49 0.10 2.95
C LEU A 93 9.07 1.48 3.30
N VAL A 94 8.25 2.54 3.16
CA VAL A 94 8.72 3.91 3.47
C VAL A 94 9.04 4.11 4.95
N ASN A 95 8.45 3.29 5.83
CA ASN A 95 8.61 3.39 7.27
C ASN A 95 9.71 2.47 7.84
N ILE A 96 10.31 1.57 7.03
CA ILE A 96 11.39 0.69 7.48
C ILE A 96 12.61 1.55 7.88
N LYS A 97 13.06 1.38 9.10
CA LYS A 97 14.29 1.98 9.61
C LYS A 97 15.47 1.04 9.40
N ILE A 98 16.68 1.59 9.42
CA ILE A 98 17.92 0.78 9.34
C ILE A 98 18.02 -0.16 10.54
N SER A 99 17.54 0.27 11.72
CA SER A 99 17.49 -0.56 12.94
C SER A 99 16.54 -1.75 12.86
N ASP A 100 15.60 -1.75 11.90
CA ASP A 100 14.63 -2.82 11.74
C ASP A 100 15.14 -3.97 10.87
N ILE A 101 16.39 -3.88 10.38
CA ILE A 101 17.00 -4.86 9.49
C ILE A 101 17.94 -5.73 10.27
N ASP A 102 17.65 -7.02 10.29
CA ASP A 102 18.51 -8.08 10.81
C ASP A 102 19.14 -8.81 9.61
N LEU A 103 20.39 -8.46 9.34
CA LEU A 103 21.15 -9.07 8.26
C LEU A 103 21.60 -10.51 8.60
N ASP A 104 21.83 -10.82 9.87
CA ASP A 104 22.33 -12.12 10.27
C ASP A 104 21.26 -13.19 10.08
N ASN A 105 20.04 -12.90 10.49
CA ASN A 105 18.89 -13.79 10.33
C ASN A 105 18.10 -13.56 9.01
N CYS A 106 18.58 -12.67 8.14
CA CYS A 106 17.90 -12.34 6.87
C CYS A 106 16.44 -11.92 7.06
N GLN A 107 16.17 -11.00 7.98
CA GLN A 107 14.83 -10.57 8.37
C GLN A 107 14.68 -9.05 8.40
N ILE A 108 13.46 -8.59 8.19
CA ILE A 108 13.07 -7.19 8.34
C ILE A 108 11.88 -7.11 9.28
N LYS A 109 11.98 -6.30 10.34
CA LYS A 109 10.86 -5.99 11.22
C LYS A 109 10.01 -4.91 10.59
N VAL A 110 8.74 -5.20 10.34
CA VAL A 110 7.74 -4.24 9.85
C VAL A 110 6.92 -3.78 11.05
N VAL A 111 7.13 -2.53 11.45
CA VAL A 111 6.44 -1.92 12.59
C VAL A 111 5.15 -1.24 12.11
N GLN A 112 4.07 -1.38 12.88
CA GLN A 112 2.75 -0.80 12.61
C GLN A 112 2.22 -1.11 11.20
N GLY A 113 2.31 -2.36 10.77
CA GLY A 113 1.72 -2.81 9.52
C GLY A 113 0.19 -2.70 9.48
N LYS A 114 -0.46 -3.40 8.56
CA LYS A 114 -1.93 -3.39 8.43
C LYS A 114 -2.59 -3.80 9.76
N GLY A 115 -3.44 -2.93 10.29
CA GLY A 115 -4.11 -3.12 11.59
C GLY A 115 -3.22 -2.82 12.79
N LYS A 116 -2.17 -2.01 12.62
CA LYS A 116 -1.19 -1.65 13.68
C LYS A 116 -0.48 -2.86 14.30
N LYS A 117 -0.28 -3.92 13.53
CA LYS A 117 0.41 -5.12 14.00
C LYS A 117 1.84 -5.15 13.48
N ASP A 118 2.78 -5.46 14.36
CA ASP A 118 4.17 -5.71 13.99
C ASP A 118 4.30 -7.13 13.43
N ARG A 119 5.21 -7.30 12.48
CA ARG A 119 5.57 -8.62 11.95
C ARG A 119 7.03 -8.65 11.48
N ILE A 120 7.61 -9.83 11.48
CA ILE A 120 8.92 -10.10 10.89
C ILE A 120 8.70 -10.71 9.51
N VAL A 121 9.47 -10.24 8.54
CA VAL A 121 9.40 -10.71 7.15
C VAL A 121 10.79 -11.18 6.73
N PRO A 122 10.94 -12.44 6.31
CA PRO A 122 12.22 -12.96 5.84
C PRO A 122 12.54 -12.46 4.43
N PHE A 123 13.82 -12.46 4.07
CA PHE A 123 14.30 -12.25 2.72
C PHE A 123 15.38 -13.27 2.35
N PRO A 124 15.58 -13.58 1.06
CA PRO A 124 16.54 -14.62 0.65
C PRO A 124 17.99 -14.18 0.83
N ASN A 125 18.88 -15.13 1.12
CA ASN A 125 20.32 -14.90 1.26
C ASN A 125 20.95 -14.21 0.06
N SER A 126 20.48 -14.48 -1.16
CA SER A 126 20.94 -13.82 -2.39
C SER A 126 20.71 -12.30 -2.41
N PHE A 127 19.88 -11.79 -1.50
CA PHE A 127 19.63 -10.36 -1.35
C PHE A 127 20.47 -9.72 -0.23
N LYS A 128 21.02 -10.53 0.69
CA LYS A 128 21.75 -10.07 1.87
C LYS A 128 22.90 -9.13 1.55
N GLU A 129 23.76 -9.50 0.60
CA GLU A 129 24.95 -8.71 0.27
C GLU A 129 24.60 -7.31 -0.27
N ILE A 130 23.66 -7.23 -1.22
CA ILE A 130 23.23 -5.95 -1.81
C ILE A 130 22.56 -5.07 -0.73
N LEU A 131 21.76 -5.69 0.16
CA LEU A 131 21.10 -4.97 1.24
C LEU A 131 22.14 -4.49 2.28
N ALA A 132 23.14 -5.30 2.61
CA ALA A 132 24.20 -4.95 3.54
C ALA A 132 24.99 -3.72 3.06
N VAL A 133 25.43 -3.71 1.81
CA VAL A 133 26.14 -2.56 1.22
C VAL A 133 25.26 -1.29 1.28
N HIS A 134 23.96 -1.43 1.04
CA HIS A 134 23.04 -0.29 1.13
C HIS A 134 22.88 0.21 2.57
N VAL A 135 22.76 -0.70 3.54
CA VAL A 135 22.64 -0.39 4.97
C VAL A 135 23.91 0.28 5.49
N GLU A 136 25.09 -0.23 5.12
CA GLU A 136 26.38 0.38 5.52
C GLU A 136 26.51 1.81 5.00
N ASN A 137 26.19 2.03 3.70
CA ASN A 137 26.21 3.36 3.12
C ASN A 137 25.21 4.29 3.82
N ALA A 138 24.04 3.78 4.20
CA ALA A 138 23.05 4.53 4.93
C ALA A 138 23.53 4.90 6.34
N LYS A 139 24.17 3.96 7.08
CA LYS A 139 24.77 4.21 8.39
C LYS A 139 25.86 5.29 8.33
N LYS A 140 26.78 5.19 7.35
CA LYS A 140 27.83 6.20 7.12
C LYS A 140 27.27 7.61 6.91
N ASN A 141 26.12 7.71 6.22
CA ASN A 141 25.44 8.98 5.96
C ASN A 141 24.45 9.41 7.07
N LYS A 142 24.42 8.70 8.22
CA LYS A 142 23.51 8.95 9.35
C LYS A 142 22.02 8.98 8.92
N ILE A 143 21.65 8.11 7.99
CA ILE A 143 20.27 7.95 7.49
C ILE A 143 19.49 7.12 8.51
N ILE A 144 18.25 7.49 8.77
CA ILE A 144 17.37 6.78 9.73
C ILE A 144 16.51 5.74 9.01
N TYR A 145 15.89 6.12 7.91
CA TYR A 145 15.01 5.22 7.14
C TYR A 145 15.81 4.48 6.08
N LEU A 146 15.46 3.23 5.83
CA LEU A 146 16.13 2.42 4.80
C LEU A 146 16.17 3.12 3.44
N PHE A 147 15.13 3.88 3.12
CA PHE A 147 15.04 4.65 1.89
C PHE A 147 14.71 6.11 2.19
N GLU A 148 15.68 6.98 1.94
CA GLU A 148 15.51 8.42 1.98
C GLU A 148 15.75 9.04 0.60
N SER A 149 15.04 10.13 0.34
CA SER A 149 15.20 10.93 -0.87
C SER A 149 16.54 11.67 -0.88
N SER A 150 16.90 12.30 -2.01
CA SER A 150 18.08 13.18 -2.10
C SER A 150 18.02 14.36 -1.14
N TRP A 151 16.83 14.71 -0.66
CA TRP A 151 16.59 15.80 0.30
C TRP A 151 16.72 15.34 1.76
N LYS A 152 17.27 14.15 2.01
CA LYS A 152 17.38 13.53 3.34
C LYS A 152 16.02 13.42 4.05
N LYS A 153 14.95 13.23 3.30
CA LYS A 153 13.60 13.05 3.81
C LYS A 153 13.08 11.66 3.44
N GLN A 154 12.28 11.08 4.31
CA GLN A 154 11.54 9.85 4.06
C GLN A 154 10.77 9.94 2.73
N TYR A 155 10.75 8.86 1.95
CA TYR A 155 9.89 8.80 0.77
C TYR A 155 8.41 8.79 1.17
N THR A 156 7.57 9.32 0.30
CA THR A 156 6.13 9.14 0.40
C THR A 156 5.69 7.95 -0.45
N ASP A 157 4.57 7.32 -0.12
CA ASP A 157 3.95 6.26 -0.95
C ASP A 157 3.83 6.68 -2.42
N ARG A 158 3.39 7.93 -2.64
CA ARG A 158 3.26 8.51 -3.98
C ARG A 158 4.62 8.60 -4.69
N GLY A 159 5.67 8.96 -3.96
CA GLY A 159 7.04 9.03 -4.48
C GLY A 159 7.54 7.66 -4.95
N ILE A 160 7.38 6.62 -4.13
CA ILE A 160 7.75 5.24 -4.48
C ILE A 160 6.95 4.76 -5.70
N ARG A 161 5.61 4.93 -5.68
CA ARG A 161 4.77 4.56 -6.82
C ARG A 161 5.20 5.26 -8.12
N LYS A 162 5.58 6.54 -8.05
CA LYS A 162 6.10 7.29 -9.21
C LYS A 162 7.40 6.69 -9.74
N ILE A 163 8.32 6.26 -8.84
CA ILE A 163 9.56 5.57 -9.23
C ILE A 163 9.24 4.26 -9.96
N LEU A 164 8.35 3.43 -9.39
CA LEU A 164 7.93 2.17 -9.99
C LEU A 164 7.28 2.39 -11.36
N MET A 165 6.34 3.33 -11.47
CA MET A 165 5.64 3.65 -12.72
C MET A 165 6.59 4.19 -13.78
N LYS A 166 7.52 5.10 -13.44
CA LYS A 166 8.50 5.64 -14.39
C LYS A 166 9.34 4.54 -15.01
N ARG A 167 9.71 3.52 -14.23
CA ARG A 167 10.49 2.37 -14.71
C ARG A 167 9.67 1.42 -15.57
N THR A 168 8.38 1.26 -15.26
CA THR A 168 7.45 0.47 -16.08
C THR A 168 7.12 1.18 -17.40
N PHE A 169 6.88 2.50 -17.35
CA PHE A 169 6.48 3.31 -18.50
C PHE A 169 7.57 3.43 -19.57
N ILE A 170 8.83 3.59 -19.18
CA ILE A 170 9.97 3.62 -20.13
C ILE A 170 9.98 2.37 -21.02
N LYS A 171 9.50 1.24 -20.51
CA LYS A 171 9.48 -0.01 -21.23
C LYS A 171 8.28 -0.20 -22.15
N LEU A 172 7.10 0.26 -21.72
CA LEU A 172 5.88 0.20 -22.54
C LEU A 172 6.01 1.04 -23.81
N CYS A 173 6.69 2.20 -23.71
CA CYS A 173 7.00 3.03 -24.88
C CYS A 173 7.99 2.36 -25.84
N GLN A 174 8.91 1.51 -25.36
CA GLN A 174 9.88 0.82 -26.21
C GLN A 174 9.32 -0.46 -26.89
N THR A 175 8.23 -1.03 -26.35
CA THR A 175 7.61 -2.26 -26.87
C THR A 175 6.34 -2.03 -27.70
N GLY A 176 5.92 -0.79 -27.92
CA GLY A 176 4.79 -0.44 -28.80
C GLY A 176 3.42 -0.94 -28.35
N LYS A 177 3.27 -1.46 -27.14
CA LYS A 177 1.98 -1.93 -26.61
C LYS A 177 1.28 -0.86 -25.78
N ASN A 178 0.47 -0.03 -26.43
CA ASN A 178 -0.30 1.07 -25.84
C ASN A 178 -1.57 0.65 -25.08
N ASN A 179 -1.63 -0.52 -24.43
CA ASN A 179 -2.84 -0.98 -23.75
C ASN A 179 -2.67 -1.21 -22.25
N PHE A 180 -2.07 -0.26 -21.54
CA PHE A 180 -2.14 -0.25 -20.08
C PHE A 180 -2.96 0.96 -19.61
N SER A 181 -4.29 0.80 -19.65
CA SER A 181 -5.22 1.77 -19.05
C SER A 181 -5.15 1.61 -17.53
N ILE A 182 -4.24 2.35 -16.89
CA ILE A 182 -4.32 2.56 -15.45
C ILE A 182 -5.46 3.56 -15.21
N LYS A 183 -6.66 3.05 -14.96
CA LYS A 183 -7.76 3.90 -14.48
C LYS A 183 -7.31 4.55 -13.16
N LYS A 184 -7.12 5.86 -13.20
CA LYS A 184 -7.06 6.72 -12.03
C LYS A 184 -8.39 6.59 -11.30
N ASN A 185 -8.41 5.81 -10.22
CA ASN A 185 -9.50 5.92 -9.25
C ASN A 185 -8.96 6.80 -8.12
N TYR A 186 -9.48 8.02 -8.08
CA TYR A 186 -9.41 8.93 -6.95
C TYR A 186 -10.32 8.41 -5.83
#